data_08a2b9d57f410e232f4c47385b1c2f41
#
_entry.id   08a2b9d57f410e232f4c47385b1c2f41
#
_cell.length_a   1.000
_cell.length_b   1.000
_cell.length_c   1.000
_cell.angle_alpha   90.00
_cell.angle_beta   90.00
_cell.angle_gamma   90.00
#
_symmetry.space_group_name_H-M   'P 1'
#
loop_
_entity.id
_entity.type
_entity.pdbx_description
1 polymer ?
#
loop_
_entity_poly.entity_id
_entity_poly.type
_entity_poly.pdbx_seq_one_letter_code
_entity_poly.pdbx_strand_id
1 'polypeptide(L)'
;MNKLILLILFSLSYCNAVIGQDSHIHFIEKPDSQKISIYIDQTLFTEFLYSDTLYKQVLYPIYTASGTEITRGYPARPKADERTDHPHQMGLWFSFGSINGLDFWNNSNRIPLDKKEHYGIIRFTGIKNINEKENQFTVEANWTNHNGYILLKEKTTYAFTVSHTKEAFSEPLH
;
A
#
# COMPACT_ATOMS: atom_id res chain seq x y z
N MET A 1 -56.55 14.47 -53.87
CA MET A 1 -56.61 13.87 -52.53
C MET A 1 -55.19 13.52 -52.14
N ASN A 2 -54.51 14.41 -51.40
CA ASN A 2 -53.11 14.22 -50.97
C ASN A 2 -53.08 13.55 -49.60
N LYS A 3 -52.47 12.35 -49.53
CA LYS A 3 -52.24 11.67 -48.27
C LYS A 3 -50.95 12.18 -47.67
N LEU A 4 -51.03 12.97 -46.61
CA LEU A 4 -49.90 13.43 -45.82
C LEU A 4 -49.46 12.25 -44.91
N ILE A 5 -48.27 11.70 -45.19
CA ILE A 5 -47.64 10.67 -44.38
C ILE A 5 -46.86 11.37 -43.28
N LEU A 6 -47.33 11.33 -42.04
CA LEU A 6 -46.62 11.86 -40.87
C LEU A 6 -45.59 10.83 -40.39
N LEU A 7 -44.32 11.10 -40.68
CA LEU A 7 -43.21 10.29 -40.15
C LEU A 7 -42.89 10.72 -38.75
N ILE A 8 -43.30 9.95 -37.75
CA ILE A 8 -42.89 10.13 -36.36
C ILE A 8 -41.51 9.49 -36.17
N LEU A 9 -40.48 10.31 -36.18
CA LEU A 9 -39.13 9.92 -35.76
C LEU A 9 -39.10 9.70 -34.24
N PHE A 10 -39.18 8.46 -33.83
CA PHE A 10 -38.97 8.06 -32.41
C PHE A 10 -37.45 8.07 -32.16
N SER A 11 -36.93 9.18 -31.65
CA SER A 11 -35.55 9.27 -31.18
C SER A 11 -35.45 8.49 -29.87
N LEU A 12 -34.97 7.24 -29.91
CA LEU A 12 -34.54 6.52 -28.71
C LEU A 12 -33.28 7.23 -28.18
N SER A 13 -33.47 8.10 -27.21
CA SER A 13 -32.38 8.53 -26.36
C SER A 13 -31.92 7.34 -25.53
N TYR A 14 -30.85 6.67 -25.96
CA TYR A 14 -30.12 5.74 -25.11
C TYR A 14 -29.47 6.53 -23.99
N CYS A 15 -30.19 6.63 -22.86
CA CYS A 15 -29.60 7.07 -21.59
C CYS A 15 -28.66 5.95 -21.15
N ASN A 16 -27.38 6.05 -21.53
CA ASN A 16 -26.34 5.22 -20.93
C ASN A 16 -26.25 5.65 -19.47
N ALA A 17 -27.00 4.96 -18.60
CA ALA A 17 -26.73 4.99 -17.17
C ALA A 17 -25.30 4.44 -17.00
N VAL A 18 -24.34 5.30 -16.78
CA VAL A 18 -23.03 4.91 -16.28
C VAL A 18 -23.29 4.40 -14.88
N ILE A 19 -23.57 3.09 -14.79
CA ILE A 19 -23.54 2.38 -13.52
C ILE A 19 -22.08 2.50 -13.10
N GLY A 20 -21.82 3.29 -12.06
CA GLY A 20 -20.49 3.36 -11.45
C GLY A 20 -20.11 1.92 -11.09
N GLN A 21 -19.14 1.36 -11.78
CA GLN A 21 -18.63 0.05 -11.48
C GLN A 21 -17.90 0.17 -10.15
N ASP A 22 -18.35 -0.56 -9.13
CA ASP A 22 -17.65 -0.63 -7.86
C ASP A 22 -16.23 -1.12 -8.13
N SER A 23 -15.24 -0.33 -7.71
CA SER A 23 -13.83 -0.73 -7.89
C SER A 23 -13.53 -1.99 -7.09
N HIS A 24 -12.92 -2.95 -7.76
CA HIS A 24 -12.57 -4.24 -7.17
C HIS A 24 -11.13 -4.22 -6.67
N ILE A 25 -10.95 -4.53 -5.38
CA ILE A 25 -9.62 -4.69 -4.77
C ILE A 25 -9.27 -6.18 -4.76
N HIS A 26 -8.08 -6.52 -5.25
CA HIS A 26 -7.60 -7.89 -5.19
C HIS A 26 -6.12 -7.96 -4.80
N PHE A 27 -5.74 -9.11 -4.26
CA PHE A 27 -4.43 -9.37 -3.69
C PHE A 27 -3.75 -10.49 -4.43
N ILE A 28 -2.50 -10.28 -4.86
CA ILE A 28 -1.68 -11.30 -5.48
C ILE A 28 -0.47 -11.57 -4.60
N GLU A 29 -0.47 -12.72 -3.93
CA GLU A 29 0.69 -13.17 -3.18
C GLU A 29 1.80 -13.63 -4.14
N LYS A 30 3.03 -13.19 -3.88
CA LYS A 30 4.25 -13.55 -4.61
C LYS A 30 5.31 -14.01 -3.62
N PRO A 31 5.24 -15.26 -3.14
CA PRO A 31 6.12 -15.77 -2.09
C PRO A 31 7.60 -15.69 -2.45
N ASP A 32 7.97 -16.02 -3.69
CA ASP A 32 9.36 -15.96 -4.17
C ASP A 32 9.96 -14.55 -4.12
N SER A 33 9.11 -13.52 -4.21
CA SER A 33 9.50 -12.11 -4.12
C SER A 33 9.20 -11.52 -2.74
N GLN A 34 8.72 -12.33 -1.80
CA GLN A 34 8.36 -11.94 -0.42
C GLN A 34 7.47 -10.70 -0.37
N LYS A 35 6.35 -10.74 -1.13
CA LYS A 35 5.40 -9.62 -1.20
C LYS A 35 3.96 -10.05 -1.52
N ILE A 36 3.02 -9.15 -1.18
CA ILE A 36 1.63 -9.18 -1.65
C ILE A 36 1.44 -7.92 -2.50
N SER A 37 1.05 -8.08 -3.77
CA SER A 37 0.68 -6.95 -4.64
C SER A 37 -0.80 -6.66 -4.46
N ILE A 38 -1.15 -5.40 -4.24
CA ILE A 38 -2.51 -4.90 -4.03
C ILE A 38 -2.91 -4.10 -5.27
N TYR A 39 -3.98 -4.54 -5.93
CA TYR A 39 -4.52 -3.92 -7.13
C TYR A 39 -5.89 -3.31 -6.85
N ILE A 40 -6.18 -2.19 -7.47
CA ILE A 40 -7.52 -1.62 -7.61
C ILE A 40 -7.88 -1.78 -9.09
N ASP A 41 -8.87 -2.61 -9.37
CA ASP A 41 -9.20 -3.11 -10.70
C ASP A 41 -7.96 -3.77 -11.35
N GLN A 42 -7.44 -3.20 -12.43
CA GLN A 42 -6.23 -3.70 -13.11
C GLN A 42 -4.98 -2.87 -12.80
N THR A 43 -5.09 -1.86 -11.93
CA THR A 43 -3.99 -0.94 -11.63
C THR A 43 -3.33 -1.29 -10.31
N LEU A 44 -2.00 -1.45 -10.33
CA LEU A 44 -1.24 -1.64 -9.09
C LEU A 44 -1.35 -0.39 -8.21
N PHE A 45 -1.86 -0.58 -6.99
CA PHE A 45 -1.93 0.47 -5.98
C PHE A 45 -0.68 0.48 -5.10
N THR A 46 -0.30 -0.68 -4.56
CA THR A 46 0.88 -0.81 -3.70
C THR A 46 1.32 -2.27 -3.58
N GLU A 47 2.48 -2.49 -2.96
CA GLU A 47 2.95 -3.82 -2.59
C GLU A 47 3.26 -3.86 -1.09
N PHE A 48 2.78 -4.89 -0.39
CA PHE A 48 3.21 -5.20 0.97
C PHE A 48 4.47 -6.04 0.90
N LEU A 49 5.59 -5.45 1.29
CA LEU A 49 6.91 -6.09 1.25
C LEU A 49 7.24 -6.65 2.64
N TYR A 50 7.65 -7.92 2.66
CA TYR A 50 8.02 -8.62 3.90
C TYR A 50 9.34 -9.39 3.78
N SER A 51 10.25 -8.89 2.94
CA SER A 51 11.57 -9.48 2.74
C SER A 51 12.38 -9.52 4.02
N ASP A 52 13.13 -10.59 4.23
CA ASP A 52 14.06 -10.78 5.35
C ASP A 52 15.17 -9.73 5.40
N THR A 53 15.43 -9.04 4.28
CA THR A 53 16.40 -7.93 4.21
C THR A 53 15.86 -6.63 4.79
N LEU A 54 14.54 -6.55 5.04
CA LEU A 54 13.90 -5.40 5.68
C LEU A 54 13.92 -5.54 7.21
N TYR A 55 13.98 -4.41 7.90
CA TYR A 55 13.90 -4.36 9.36
C TYR A 55 12.47 -4.30 9.88
N LYS A 56 11.52 -4.07 8.98
CA LYS A 56 10.06 -4.05 9.21
C LYS A 56 9.34 -4.20 7.87
N GLN A 57 8.09 -4.65 7.91
CA GLN A 57 7.23 -4.72 6.73
C GLN A 57 6.82 -3.32 6.29
N VAL A 58 6.54 -3.15 5.00
CA VAL A 58 6.22 -1.84 4.42
C VAL A 58 5.29 -1.97 3.22
N LEU A 59 4.33 -1.04 3.10
CA LEU A 59 3.60 -0.82 1.85
C LEU A 59 4.43 0.14 0.98
N TYR A 60 4.98 -0.38 -0.13
CA TYR A 60 5.86 0.36 -1.03
C TYR A 60 5.97 -0.36 -2.39
N PRO A 61 6.00 0.37 -3.51
CA PRO A 61 5.63 1.78 -3.65
C PRO A 61 4.13 2.02 -3.50
N ILE A 62 3.71 3.29 -3.34
CA ILE A 62 2.29 3.66 -3.35
C ILE A 62 2.04 4.54 -4.57
N TYR A 63 0.98 4.22 -5.33
CA TYR A 63 0.60 4.93 -6.55
C TYR A 63 -0.75 5.64 -6.39
N THR A 64 -0.90 6.76 -7.08
CA THR A 64 -2.21 7.38 -7.30
C THR A 64 -3.01 6.58 -8.32
N ALA A 65 -4.31 6.88 -8.46
CA ALA A 65 -5.16 6.31 -9.51
C ALA A 65 -4.65 6.60 -10.94
N SER A 66 -3.89 7.70 -11.12
CA SER A 66 -3.24 8.05 -12.41
C SER A 66 -1.90 7.35 -12.64
N GLY A 67 -1.47 6.46 -11.71
CA GLY A 67 -0.22 5.73 -11.81
C GLY A 67 1.03 6.53 -11.37
N THR A 68 0.84 7.71 -10.76
CA THR A 68 1.97 8.48 -10.21
C THR A 68 2.42 7.89 -8.88
N GLU A 69 3.70 7.53 -8.77
CA GLU A 69 4.29 7.10 -7.50
C GLU A 69 4.44 8.28 -6.54
N ILE A 70 3.79 8.19 -5.37
CA ILE A 70 3.81 9.24 -4.33
C ILE A 70 4.80 8.97 -3.21
N THR A 71 5.40 7.77 -3.16
CA THR A 71 6.45 7.44 -2.20
C THR A 71 7.81 7.81 -2.74
N ARG A 72 8.72 8.21 -1.82
CA ARG A 72 10.12 8.43 -2.21
C ARG A 72 10.80 7.09 -2.55
N GLY A 73 11.75 7.12 -3.47
CA GLY A 73 12.46 5.91 -3.91
C GLY A 73 13.54 5.45 -2.94
N TYR A 74 14.22 6.40 -2.28
CA TYR A 74 15.28 6.06 -1.32
C TYR A 74 14.73 5.40 -0.05
N PRO A 75 15.38 4.34 0.49
CA PRO A 75 16.66 3.73 0.03
C PRO A 75 16.50 2.62 -1.02
N ALA A 76 15.27 2.18 -1.33
CA ALA A 76 15.06 0.98 -2.17
C ALA A 76 15.35 1.23 -3.66
N ARG A 77 14.85 2.35 -4.20
CA ARG A 77 15.01 2.75 -5.61
C ARG A 77 15.30 4.25 -5.70
N PRO A 78 16.51 4.72 -5.31
CA PRO A 78 16.84 6.15 -5.30
C PRO A 78 16.57 6.80 -6.66
N LYS A 79 15.91 7.97 -6.63
CA LYS A 79 15.63 8.80 -7.81
C LYS A 79 16.61 9.99 -7.87
N ALA A 80 16.79 10.57 -9.05
CA ALA A 80 17.57 11.79 -9.20
C ALA A 80 16.98 12.91 -8.33
N ASP A 81 17.84 13.73 -7.73
CA ASP A 81 17.48 14.89 -6.90
C ASP A 81 16.69 14.56 -5.61
N GLU A 82 16.58 13.29 -5.27
CA GLU A 82 15.90 12.84 -4.06
C GLU A 82 16.82 12.90 -2.85
N ARG A 83 16.28 13.33 -1.70
CA ARG A 83 17.03 13.32 -0.43
C ARG A 83 17.37 11.90 -0.02
N THR A 84 18.61 11.69 0.43
CA THR A 84 19.13 10.38 0.86
C THR A 84 19.29 10.26 2.38
N ASP A 85 18.67 11.16 3.13
CA ASP A 85 18.54 11.11 4.58
C ASP A 85 17.47 10.07 5.01
N HIS A 86 17.41 9.76 6.29
CA HIS A 86 16.38 8.90 6.90
C HIS A 86 16.16 7.55 6.17
N PRO A 87 17.17 6.66 6.11
CA PRO A 87 17.07 5.38 5.40
C PRO A 87 16.01 4.41 5.95
N HIS A 88 15.48 4.69 7.14
CA HIS A 88 14.38 3.95 7.74
C HIS A 88 13.00 4.38 7.25
N GLN A 89 12.90 5.53 6.56
CA GLN A 89 11.63 6.08 6.06
C GLN A 89 11.40 5.66 4.60
N MET A 90 10.76 4.52 4.40
CA MET A 90 10.41 4.00 3.08
C MET A 90 8.93 3.60 3.08
N GLY A 91 8.12 4.22 2.21
CA GLY A 91 6.69 3.88 2.09
C GLY A 91 5.87 4.12 3.36
N LEU A 92 4.84 3.30 3.55
CA LEU A 92 3.97 3.31 4.73
C LEU A 92 4.22 2.06 5.58
N TRP A 93 4.57 2.25 6.85
CA TRP A 93 4.90 1.18 7.78
C TRP A 93 4.49 1.54 9.21
N PHE A 94 4.38 0.51 10.04
CA PHE A 94 4.13 0.66 11.47
C PHE A 94 5.39 0.27 12.26
N SER A 95 5.72 1.06 13.29
CA SER A 95 6.80 0.76 14.22
C SER A 95 6.71 1.66 15.46
N PHE A 96 7.61 1.45 16.43
CA PHE A 96 7.68 2.26 17.64
C PHE A 96 9.14 2.53 18.02
N GLY A 97 9.39 3.75 18.57
CA GLY A 97 10.75 4.23 18.85
C GLY A 97 11.44 3.56 20.04
N SER A 98 10.67 3.03 21.02
CA SER A 98 11.28 2.37 22.18
C SER A 98 10.37 1.31 22.75
N ILE A 99 10.80 0.04 22.62
CA ILE A 99 10.17 -1.10 23.27
C ILE A 99 11.24 -1.84 24.06
N ASN A 100 11.09 -1.87 25.38
CA ASN A 100 12.08 -2.45 26.30
C ASN A 100 13.51 -1.92 26.08
N GLY A 101 13.61 -0.61 25.74
CA GLY A 101 14.89 0.06 25.49
C GLY A 101 15.46 -0.11 24.08
N LEU A 102 14.78 -0.84 23.18
CA LEU A 102 15.22 -1.03 21.80
C LEU A 102 14.47 -0.11 20.85
N ASP A 103 15.19 0.51 19.91
CA ASP A 103 14.65 1.36 18.87
C ASP A 103 14.28 0.53 17.63
N PHE A 104 12.97 0.37 17.38
CA PHE A 104 12.46 -0.28 16.18
C PHE A 104 12.19 0.70 15.04
N TRP A 105 12.04 1.98 15.37
CA TRP A 105 11.72 3.03 14.41
C TRP A 105 12.88 3.33 13.47
N ASN A 106 14.04 3.68 14.03
CA ASN A 106 15.20 4.14 13.28
C ASN A 106 16.04 3.02 12.68
N ASN A 107 15.74 1.75 12.96
CA ASN A 107 16.55 0.65 12.46
C ASN A 107 16.58 0.60 10.93
N SER A 108 17.78 0.46 10.38
CA SER A 108 18.04 0.40 8.96
C SER A 108 19.38 -0.31 8.68
N ASN A 109 19.67 -0.57 7.41
CA ASN A 109 20.94 -1.15 6.98
C ASN A 109 22.16 -0.21 7.18
N ARG A 110 21.93 1.08 7.49
CA ARG A 110 22.98 2.05 7.77
C ARG A 110 23.42 2.10 9.24
N ILE A 111 22.73 1.38 10.12
CA ILE A 111 23.15 1.30 11.52
C ILE A 111 24.47 0.50 11.60
N PRO A 112 25.54 1.06 12.18
CA PRO A 112 26.79 0.36 12.38
C PRO A 112 26.61 -0.92 13.19
N LEU A 113 27.42 -1.94 12.89
CA LEU A 113 27.29 -3.27 13.52
C LEU A 113 27.43 -3.22 15.05
N ASP A 114 28.33 -2.40 15.56
CA ASP A 114 28.58 -2.18 16.99
C ASP A 114 27.44 -1.47 17.73
N LYS A 115 26.47 -0.91 17.00
CA LYS A 115 25.27 -0.26 17.54
C LYS A 115 24.00 -1.07 17.37
N LYS A 116 24.03 -2.16 16.65
CA LYS A 116 22.85 -2.99 16.32
C LYS A 116 22.13 -3.53 17.56
N GLU A 117 22.83 -3.72 18.66
CA GLU A 117 22.25 -4.20 19.93
C GLU A 117 21.20 -3.26 20.54
N HIS A 118 21.21 -1.97 20.15
CA HIS A 118 20.24 -0.97 20.60
C HIS A 118 18.97 -0.92 19.73
N TYR A 119 18.92 -1.75 18.67
CA TYR A 119 17.82 -1.71 17.71
C TYR A 119 17.08 -3.03 17.66
N GLY A 120 15.75 -2.93 17.48
CA GLY A 120 14.88 -4.06 17.28
C GLY A 120 14.56 -4.29 15.81
N ILE A 121 14.07 -5.48 15.49
CA ILE A 121 13.69 -5.92 14.16
C ILE A 121 12.28 -6.49 14.21
N ILE A 122 11.43 -6.08 13.27
CA ILE A 122 10.09 -6.65 13.11
C ILE A 122 10.17 -7.70 12.01
N ARG A 123 10.09 -8.98 12.39
CA ARG A 123 10.20 -10.12 11.49
C ARG A 123 8.83 -10.64 11.10
N PHE A 124 8.52 -10.61 9.83
CA PHE A 124 7.35 -11.28 9.30
C PHE A 124 7.41 -12.79 9.63
N THR A 125 6.27 -13.36 10.05
CA THR A 125 6.18 -14.78 10.38
C THR A 125 5.16 -15.52 9.53
N GLY A 126 4.23 -14.82 8.89
CA GLY A 126 3.30 -15.47 7.98
C GLY A 126 2.08 -14.63 7.64
N ILE A 127 1.41 -15.04 6.58
CA ILE A 127 0.08 -14.55 6.20
C ILE A 127 -0.93 -15.44 6.93
N LYS A 128 -1.79 -14.82 7.72
CA LYS A 128 -2.85 -15.52 8.45
C LYS A 128 -4.08 -15.74 7.60
N ASN A 129 -4.45 -14.74 6.82
CA ASN A 129 -5.63 -14.76 5.96
C ASN A 129 -5.54 -13.67 4.89
N ILE A 130 -6.05 -13.99 3.70
CA ILE A 130 -6.38 -13.01 2.64
C ILE A 130 -7.88 -13.13 2.40
N ASN A 131 -8.62 -12.05 2.59
CA ASN A 131 -10.07 -11.99 2.44
C ASN A 131 -10.46 -10.91 1.43
N GLU A 132 -10.60 -11.31 0.18
CA GLU A 132 -10.96 -10.40 -0.91
C GLU A 132 -12.38 -9.82 -0.77
N LYS A 133 -13.31 -10.55 -0.11
CA LYS A 133 -14.68 -10.05 0.12
C LYS A 133 -14.72 -8.86 1.06
N GLU A 134 -13.79 -8.79 1.99
CA GLU A 134 -13.65 -7.70 2.94
C GLU A 134 -12.51 -6.75 2.56
N ASN A 135 -11.89 -6.92 1.39
CA ASN A 135 -10.78 -6.13 0.90
C ASN A 135 -9.63 -6.01 1.91
N GLN A 136 -9.26 -7.11 2.55
CA GLN A 136 -8.25 -7.11 3.61
C GLN A 136 -7.38 -8.35 3.61
N PHE A 137 -6.19 -8.20 4.19
CA PHE A 137 -5.36 -9.34 4.56
C PHE A 137 -4.78 -9.15 5.98
N THR A 138 -4.51 -10.27 6.64
CA THR A 138 -3.94 -10.30 7.99
C THR A 138 -2.61 -11.02 7.98
N VAL A 139 -1.63 -10.41 8.61
CA VAL A 139 -0.27 -10.96 8.76
C VAL A 139 0.12 -11.03 10.22
N GLU A 140 1.13 -11.86 10.50
CA GLU A 140 1.75 -11.98 11.81
C GLU A 140 3.23 -11.62 11.72
N ALA A 141 3.77 -11.03 12.78
CA ALA A 141 5.17 -10.67 12.91
C ALA A 141 5.66 -10.82 14.35
N ASN A 142 6.96 -11.02 14.51
CA ASN A 142 7.64 -10.99 15.79
C ASN A 142 8.54 -9.75 15.88
N TRP A 143 8.43 -9.03 16.98
CA TRP A 143 9.33 -7.94 17.32
C TRP A 143 10.47 -8.53 18.15
N THR A 144 11.67 -8.50 17.60
CA THR A 144 12.81 -9.20 18.18
C THR A 144 13.96 -8.24 18.47
N ASN A 145 14.80 -8.59 19.44
CA ASN A 145 16.12 -7.97 19.58
C ASN A 145 17.06 -8.46 18.47
N HIS A 146 18.28 -7.95 18.46
CA HIS A 146 19.32 -8.31 17.51
C HIS A 146 19.66 -9.82 17.52
N ASN A 147 19.53 -10.50 18.66
CA ASN A 147 19.82 -11.92 18.82
C ASN A 147 18.60 -12.83 18.53
N GLY A 148 17.50 -12.27 18.06
CA GLY A 148 16.28 -13.02 17.72
C GLY A 148 15.35 -13.33 18.89
N TYR A 149 15.63 -12.81 20.11
CA TYR A 149 14.71 -12.97 21.23
C TYR A 149 13.43 -12.16 20.98
N ILE A 150 12.28 -12.83 21.10
CA ILE A 150 10.96 -12.24 20.83
C ILE A 150 10.50 -11.40 22.04
N LEU A 151 10.27 -10.11 21.82
CA LEU A 151 9.70 -9.19 22.80
C LEU A 151 8.18 -9.06 22.66
N LEU A 152 7.68 -8.98 21.42
CA LEU A 152 6.25 -8.88 21.13
C LEU A 152 5.87 -9.78 19.95
N LYS A 153 4.62 -10.21 19.93
CA LYS A 153 3.96 -10.80 18.75
C LYS A 153 2.93 -9.82 18.23
N GLU A 154 3.00 -9.56 16.95
CA GLU A 154 2.10 -8.66 16.24
C GLU A 154 1.16 -9.46 15.35
N LYS A 155 -0.10 -9.02 15.31
CA LYS A 155 -1.08 -9.45 14.32
C LYS A 155 -1.73 -8.21 13.74
N THR A 156 -1.47 -7.93 12.47
CA THR A 156 -1.94 -6.71 11.79
C THR A 156 -2.85 -7.06 10.63
N THR A 157 -3.99 -6.37 10.56
CA THR A 157 -4.92 -6.43 9.43
C THR A 157 -4.80 -5.16 8.61
N TYR A 158 -4.50 -5.32 7.33
CA TYR A 158 -4.51 -4.25 6.33
C TYR A 158 -5.84 -4.32 5.58
N ALA A 159 -6.67 -3.29 5.75
CA ALA A 159 -7.95 -3.16 5.06
C ALA A 159 -7.91 -1.97 4.09
N PHE A 160 -8.50 -2.15 2.91
CA PHE A 160 -8.48 -1.16 1.84
C PHE A 160 -9.90 -0.78 1.45
N THR A 161 -10.11 0.50 1.19
CA THR A 161 -11.39 1.02 0.68
C THR A 161 -11.13 1.96 -0.47
N VAL A 162 -11.99 1.93 -1.50
CA VAL A 162 -11.98 2.90 -2.59
C VAL A 162 -13.11 3.89 -2.35
N SER A 163 -12.78 5.18 -2.32
CA SER A 163 -13.77 6.25 -2.24
C SER A 163 -13.85 6.97 -3.58
N HIS A 164 -15.05 7.06 -4.14
CA HIS A 164 -15.35 7.78 -5.38
C HIS A 164 -15.81 9.21 -5.10
N THR A 165 -15.25 9.89 -4.09
CA THR A 165 -15.57 11.30 -3.85
C THR A 165 -15.12 12.15 -5.05
N LYS A 166 -16.10 12.75 -5.75
CA LYS A 166 -15.87 13.79 -6.75
C LYS A 166 -15.60 15.15 -6.05
N GLU A 167 -14.70 15.19 -5.09
CA GLU A 167 -14.20 16.48 -4.63
C GLU A 167 -13.11 16.94 -5.60
N ALA A 168 -13.57 17.68 -6.63
CA ALA A 168 -12.68 18.55 -7.35
C ALA A 168 -12.16 19.59 -6.36
N PHE A 169 -10.87 19.57 -6.07
CA PHE A 169 -10.20 20.75 -5.51
C PHE A 169 -10.26 21.84 -6.56
N SER A 170 -11.31 22.64 -6.54
CA SER A 170 -11.57 23.74 -7.48
C SER A 170 -11.18 25.10 -6.91
N GLU A 171 -10.33 25.16 -5.89
CA GLU A 171 -9.83 26.44 -5.39
C GLU A 171 -8.33 26.53 -5.69
N PRO A 172 -7.91 27.50 -6.54
CA PRO A 172 -6.50 27.84 -6.64
C PRO A 172 -6.07 28.48 -5.31
N LEU A 173 -4.99 27.96 -4.74
CA LEU A 173 -4.31 28.62 -3.63
C LEU A 173 -3.80 29.98 -4.12
N HIS A 174 -4.37 31.06 -3.61
CA HIS A 174 -3.90 32.44 -3.78
C HIS A 174 -2.72 32.72 -2.86
#